data_d16d510910e61d6e516e5e3377aee9ea
#
_entry.id   d16d510910e61d6e516e5e3377aee9ea
#
_cell.length_a   1.000
_cell.length_b   1.000
_cell.length_c   1.000
_cell.angle_alpha   90.00
_cell.angle_beta   90.00
_cell.angle_gamma   90.00
#
_symmetry.space_group_name_H-M   'P 1'
#
loop_
_entity.id
_entity.type
_entity.pdbx_description
1 polymer ?
#
loop_
_entity_poly.entity_id
_entity_poly.type
_entity_poly.pdbx_seq_one_letter_code
_entity_poly.pdbx_strand_id
1 'polypeptide(L)'
;FIHPNDNAGGAGGFARGMIEAMEQEPKATHVLLMDDDVLISPESIVRTFNLLSLLKDSYAEAFISGAMMNLDEPNIRWEDMGFMGRDGLCHALKPVARMDVLHDVVDNEAFDIPSYMPRCDDQEQQYGAWWYCAIPVSVIDKKGLPLPIFVRYDDVEYGLRCKPQFITM
;
A
#
# COMPACT_ATOMS: atom_id res chain seq x y z
N PHE A 1 -4.77 8.59 -19.69
CA PHE A 1 -5.05 7.59 -20.74
C PHE A 1 -6.02 6.56 -20.18
N ILE A 2 -6.90 6.02 -21.04
CA ILE A 2 -7.83 4.94 -20.71
C ILE A 2 -7.44 3.75 -21.58
N HIS A 3 -7.08 2.65 -20.94
CA HIS A 3 -6.74 1.40 -21.62
C HIS A 3 -7.87 0.39 -21.38
N PRO A 4 -8.68 0.07 -22.41
CA PRO A 4 -9.68 -0.97 -22.29
C PRO A 4 -9.03 -2.30 -21.91
N ASN A 5 -9.63 -3.03 -20.97
CA ASN A 5 -9.18 -4.31 -20.52
C ASN A 5 -10.37 -5.25 -20.31
N ASP A 6 -10.19 -6.53 -20.56
CA ASP A 6 -11.18 -7.52 -20.19
C ASP A 6 -11.33 -7.58 -18.66
N ASN A 7 -12.53 -7.92 -18.19
CA ASN A 7 -12.72 -8.08 -16.75
C ASN A 7 -11.99 -9.32 -16.24
N ALA A 8 -10.78 -9.12 -15.79
CA ALA A 8 -9.94 -10.12 -15.16
C ALA A 8 -9.80 -9.92 -13.62
N GLY A 9 -10.79 -9.23 -13.02
CA GLY A 9 -10.80 -8.89 -11.60
C GLY A 9 -9.83 -7.76 -11.24
N GLY A 10 -9.68 -7.50 -9.94
CA GLY A 10 -8.77 -6.48 -9.42
C GLY A 10 -7.33 -6.71 -9.88
N ALA A 11 -6.82 -7.90 -9.65
CA ALA A 11 -5.45 -8.25 -10.08
C ALA A 11 -5.19 -8.00 -11.57
N GLY A 12 -6.17 -8.28 -12.43
CA GLY A 12 -6.03 -8.06 -13.88
C GLY A 12 -5.98 -6.60 -14.25
N GLY A 13 -6.80 -5.75 -13.62
CA GLY A 13 -6.80 -4.30 -13.81
C GLY A 13 -5.47 -3.68 -13.37
N PHE A 14 -5.02 -3.99 -12.17
CA PHE A 14 -3.75 -3.50 -11.62
C PHE A 14 -2.54 -4.02 -12.42
N ALA A 15 -2.51 -5.31 -12.80
CA ALA A 15 -1.46 -5.87 -13.64
C ALA A 15 -1.35 -5.14 -14.98
N ARG A 16 -2.48 -4.82 -15.60
CA ARG A 16 -2.50 -4.03 -16.86
C ARG A 16 -1.89 -2.66 -16.65
N GLY A 17 -2.28 -1.95 -15.58
CA GLY A 17 -1.71 -0.65 -15.24
C GLY A 17 -0.20 -0.71 -14.99
N MET A 18 0.29 -1.75 -14.31
CA MET A 18 1.71 -1.99 -14.11
C MET A 18 2.46 -2.18 -15.44
N ILE A 19 1.93 -2.96 -16.38
CA ILE A 19 2.52 -3.18 -17.71
C ILE A 19 2.63 -1.84 -18.44
N GLU A 20 1.55 -1.06 -18.51
CA GLU A 20 1.55 0.25 -19.19
C GLU A 20 2.58 1.20 -18.57
N ALA A 21 2.71 1.21 -17.24
CA ALA A 21 3.71 2.04 -16.56
C ALA A 21 5.14 1.60 -16.84
N MET A 22 5.39 0.28 -16.99
CA MET A 22 6.72 -0.25 -17.33
C MET A 22 7.10 0.04 -18.78
N GLU A 23 6.13 0.11 -19.70
CA GLU A 23 6.34 0.35 -21.13
C GLU A 23 6.37 1.84 -21.50
N GLN A 24 5.88 2.74 -20.65
CA GLN A 24 5.79 4.17 -20.97
C GLN A 24 7.15 4.86 -21.14
N GLU A 25 7.16 5.97 -21.87
CA GLU A 25 8.29 6.91 -21.97
C GLU A 25 7.84 8.32 -21.55
N PRO A 26 8.56 9.02 -20.65
CA PRO A 26 9.77 8.56 -19.95
C PRO A 26 9.48 7.43 -18.98
N LYS A 27 10.49 6.62 -18.67
CA LYS A 27 10.35 5.47 -17.77
C LYS A 27 9.82 5.88 -16.40
N ALA A 28 8.80 5.16 -15.93
CA ALA A 28 8.33 5.31 -14.56
C ALA A 28 9.33 4.68 -13.57
N THR A 29 9.50 5.30 -12.41
CA THR A 29 10.27 4.72 -11.30
C THR A 29 9.36 3.98 -10.32
N HIS A 30 8.13 4.42 -10.19
CA HIS A 30 7.11 3.86 -9.31
C HIS A 30 5.76 3.84 -10.01
N VAL A 31 4.90 2.94 -9.61
CA VAL A 31 3.46 2.96 -9.91
C VAL A 31 2.71 3.28 -8.63
N LEU A 32 1.65 4.06 -8.73
CA LEU A 32 0.71 4.31 -7.64
C LEU A 32 -0.58 3.59 -7.97
N LEU A 33 -0.88 2.54 -7.21
CA LEU A 33 -2.12 1.79 -7.31
C LEU A 33 -3.17 2.44 -6.43
N MET A 34 -4.37 2.58 -6.96
CA MET A 34 -5.53 3.13 -6.25
C MET A 34 -6.79 2.43 -6.73
N ASP A 35 -7.72 2.17 -5.81
CA ASP A 35 -9.07 1.76 -6.17
C ASP A 35 -9.82 2.93 -6.84
N ASP A 36 -10.84 2.64 -7.62
CA ASP A 36 -11.62 3.62 -8.38
C ASP A 36 -12.73 4.29 -7.56
N ASP A 37 -12.98 3.80 -6.36
CA ASP A 37 -14.01 4.27 -5.43
C ASP A 37 -13.45 5.03 -4.21
N VAL A 38 -12.18 5.44 -4.25
CA VAL A 38 -11.56 6.22 -3.18
C VAL A 38 -11.62 7.73 -3.45
N LEU A 39 -11.83 8.51 -2.41
CA LEU A 39 -11.67 9.96 -2.43
C LEU A 39 -10.26 10.31 -1.99
N ILE A 40 -9.48 10.93 -2.87
CA ILE A 40 -8.10 11.31 -2.60
C ILE A 40 -7.90 12.82 -2.60
N SER A 41 -7.11 13.33 -1.66
CA SER A 41 -6.60 14.68 -1.75
C SER A 41 -5.43 14.74 -2.76
N PRO A 42 -5.42 15.71 -3.70
CA PRO A 42 -4.28 15.90 -4.58
C PRO A 42 -2.95 16.11 -3.83
N GLU A 43 -3.01 16.67 -2.63
CA GLU A 43 -1.86 16.83 -1.74
C GLU A 43 -1.23 15.51 -1.34
N SER A 44 -2.00 14.43 -1.23
CA SER A 44 -1.46 13.08 -0.93
C SER A 44 -0.51 12.61 -2.03
N ILE A 45 -0.83 12.87 -3.30
CA ILE A 45 0.04 12.53 -4.43
C ILE A 45 1.35 13.34 -4.37
N VAL A 46 1.25 14.64 -4.10
CA VAL A 46 2.42 15.52 -3.97
C VAL A 46 3.32 15.08 -2.82
N ARG A 47 2.73 14.73 -1.69
CA ARG A 47 3.48 14.22 -0.53
C ARG A 47 4.18 12.90 -0.82
N THR A 48 3.49 11.97 -1.48
CA THR A 48 4.10 10.70 -1.91
C THR A 48 5.28 10.95 -2.83
N PHE A 49 5.13 11.82 -3.84
CA PHE A 49 6.23 12.18 -4.74
C PHE A 49 7.43 12.78 -3.99
N ASN A 50 7.17 13.71 -3.07
CA ASN A 50 8.21 14.33 -2.26
C ASN A 50 8.90 13.31 -1.34
N LEU A 51 8.13 12.42 -0.70
CA LEU A 51 8.66 11.35 0.13
C LEU A 51 9.59 10.43 -0.70
N LEU A 52 9.13 9.94 -1.83
CA LEU A 52 9.92 9.09 -2.74
C LEU A 52 11.21 9.78 -3.19
N SER A 53 11.18 11.10 -3.41
CA SER A 53 12.36 11.88 -3.81
C SER A 53 13.40 12.07 -2.69
N LEU A 54 13.00 11.86 -1.43
CA LEU A 54 13.83 12.05 -0.24
C LEU A 54 14.24 10.73 0.43
N LEU A 55 13.76 9.58 -0.07
CA LEU A 55 14.09 8.28 0.51
C LEU A 55 15.59 7.99 0.42
N LYS A 56 16.11 7.39 1.47
CA LYS A 56 17.47 6.83 1.46
C LYS A 56 17.51 5.58 0.58
N ASP A 57 18.68 5.27 0.04
CA ASP A 57 18.91 4.08 -0.80
C ASP A 57 18.45 2.77 -0.12
N SER A 58 18.54 2.69 1.20
CA SER A 58 18.08 1.53 1.96
C SER A 58 16.56 1.29 1.87
N TYR A 59 15.79 2.28 1.42
CA TYR A 59 14.34 2.22 1.21
C TYR A 59 13.94 2.26 -0.27
N ALA A 60 14.90 2.11 -1.19
CA ALA A 60 14.63 2.21 -2.63
C ALA A 60 13.60 1.17 -3.15
N GLU A 61 13.41 0.07 -2.42
CA GLU A 61 12.43 -0.98 -2.74
C GLU A 61 11.24 -0.99 -1.77
N ALA A 62 11.11 0.05 -0.91
CA ALA A 62 9.99 0.14 0.01
C ALA A 62 8.68 0.45 -0.73
N PHE A 63 7.58 -0.10 -0.22
CA PHE A 63 6.22 0.28 -0.65
C PHE A 63 5.70 1.38 0.24
N ILE A 64 5.04 2.38 -0.36
CA ILE A 64 4.36 3.44 0.39
C ILE A 64 2.89 3.08 0.48
N SER A 65 2.40 2.87 1.69
CA SER A 65 0.99 2.53 1.96
C SER A 65 0.27 3.74 2.54
N GLY A 66 -0.79 4.18 1.88
CA GLY A 66 -1.61 5.31 2.33
C GLY A 66 -2.70 4.87 3.30
N ALA A 67 -2.91 5.68 4.33
CA ALA A 67 -3.95 5.44 5.31
C ALA A 67 -5.34 5.62 4.71
N MET A 68 -6.24 4.68 5.02
CA MET A 68 -7.67 4.80 4.76
C MET A 68 -8.35 5.54 5.90
N MET A 69 -8.92 6.69 5.57
CA MET A 69 -9.71 7.51 6.49
C MET A 69 -11.19 7.22 6.29
N ASN A 70 -11.97 7.38 7.35
CA ASN A 70 -13.43 7.28 7.22
C ASN A 70 -13.97 8.48 6.43
N LEU A 71 -14.84 8.23 5.46
CA LEU A 71 -15.37 9.29 4.59
C LEU A 71 -16.29 10.25 5.34
N ASP A 72 -17.12 9.74 6.25
CA ASP A 72 -18.09 10.54 7.01
C ASP A 72 -17.43 11.23 8.22
N GLU A 73 -16.39 10.62 8.77
CA GLU A 73 -15.60 11.13 9.90
C GLU A 73 -14.11 11.16 9.53
N PRO A 74 -13.66 12.16 8.73
CA PRO A 74 -12.32 12.16 8.13
C PRO A 74 -11.17 12.31 9.13
N ASN A 75 -11.46 12.50 10.40
CA ASN A 75 -10.51 12.45 11.50
C ASN A 75 -10.27 11.02 12.02
N ILE A 76 -11.02 10.02 11.56
CA ILE A 76 -10.83 8.62 11.94
C ILE A 76 -9.98 7.92 10.88
N ARG A 77 -8.78 7.47 11.28
CA ARG A 77 -7.98 6.54 10.50
C ARG A 77 -8.46 5.11 10.75
N TRP A 78 -8.89 4.47 9.69
CA TRP A 78 -9.39 3.10 9.77
C TRP A 78 -8.26 2.07 9.69
N GLU A 79 -7.41 2.19 8.67
CA GLU A 79 -6.32 1.26 8.41
C GLU A 79 -5.24 1.95 7.57
N ASP A 80 -3.98 1.58 7.73
CA ASP A 80 -2.86 2.02 6.88
C ASP A 80 -2.07 0.83 6.32
N MET A 81 -2.05 -0.28 7.04
CA MET A 81 -1.45 -1.55 6.65
C MET A 81 -2.22 -2.70 7.27
N GLY A 82 -2.14 -3.86 6.61
CA GLY A 82 -2.67 -5.10 7.13
C GLY A 82 -1.62 -6.20 7.27
N PHE A 83 -2.03 -7.28 7.92
CA PHE A 83 -1.27 -8.52 7.96
C PHE A 83 -2.18 -9.73 7.81
N MET A 84 -1.63 -10.81 7.27
CA MET A 84 -2.31 -12.10 7.22
C MET A 84 -2.08 -12.85 8.53
N GLY A 85 -3.14 -13.10 9.27
CA GLY A 85 -3.09 -13.87 10.51
C GLY A 85 -2.91 -15.37 10.26
N ARG A 86 -2.53 -16.10 11.32
CA ARG A 86 -2.44 -17.58 11.27
C ARG A 86 -3.80 -18.26 11.10
N ASP A 87 -4.88 -17.53 11.33
CA ASP A 87 -6.26 -17.93 11.07
C ASP A 87 -6.64 -17.86 9.59
N GLY A 88 -5.74 -17.35 8.74
CA GLY A 88 -5.97 -17.13 7.31
C GLY A 88 -6.82 -15.90 6.99
N LEU A 89 -7.03 -15.02 7.97
CA LEU A 89 -7.78 -13.79 7.80
C LEU A 89 -6.85 -12.57 7.75
N CYS A 90 -7.31 -11.53 7.06
CA CYS A 90 -6.64 -10.24 7.04
C CYS A 90 -7.06 -9.40 8.24
N HIS A 91 -6.10 -8.79 8.88
CA HIS A 91 -6.27 -7.93 10.05
C HIS A 91 -5.56 -6.60 9.83
N ALA A 92 -6.13 -5.50 10.33
CA ALA A 92 -5.44 -4.23 10.39
C ALA A 92 -4.22 -4.35 11.32
N LEU A 93 -3.07 -3.83 10.86
CA LEU A 93 -1.83 -3.87 11.66
C LEU A 93 -1.93 -2.98 12.89
N LYS A 94 -2.55 -1.81 12.73
CA LYS A 94 -2.73 -0.81 13.79
C LYS A 94 -4.20 -0.69 14.17
N PRO A 95 -4.52 -0.34 15.42
CA PRO A 95 -5.90 -0.08 15.81
C PRO A 95 -6.48 1.13 15.08
N VAL A 96 -7.80 1.19 14.95
CA VAL A 96 -8.50 2.42 14.53
C VAL A 96 -8.11 3.56 15.47
N ALA A 97 -7.79 4.72 14.92
CA ALA A 97 -7.30 5.86 15.67
C ALA A 97 -8.02 7.15 15.28
N ARG A 98 -8.28 8.00 16.28
CA ARG A 98 -8.78 9.35 16.07
C ARG A 98 -7.61 10.33 15.94
N MET A 99 -7.43 10.87 14.76
CA MET A 99 -6.29 11.74 14.45
C MET A 99 -6.42 13.14 15.05
N ASP A 100 -7.57 13.49 15.65
CA ASP A 100 -7.80 14.69 16.45
C ASP A 100 -7.55 14.48 17.97
N VAL A 101 -7.23 13.25 18.39
CA VAL A 101 -6.92 12.88 19.78
C VAL A 101 -5.43 12.60 19.91
N LEU A 102 -4.70 13.44 20.65
CA LEU A 102 -3.24 13.36 20.78
C LEU A 102 -2.77 11.96 21.25
N HIS A 103 -3.49 11.34 22.18
CA HIS A 103 -3.13 10.01 22.66
C HIS A 103 -3.17 8.97 21.54
N ASP A 104 -4.22 8.97 20.73
CA ASP A 104 -4.36 8.04 19.61
C ASP A 104 -3.27 8.25 18.55
N VAL A 105 -2.91 9.52 18.28
CA VAL A 105 -1.82 9.87 17.35
C VAL A 105 -0.48 9.34 17.87
N VAL A 106 -0.18 9.56 19.15
CA VAL A 106 1.07 9.10 19.75
C VAL A 106 1.14 7.57 19.75
N ASP A 107 0.07 6.88 20.09
CA ASP A 107 0.02 5.42 20.07
C ASP A 107 0.17 4.87 18.65
N ASN A 108 -0.46 5.53 17.66
CA ASN A 108 -0.33 5.16 16.26
C ASN A 108 1.13 5.27 15.77
N GLU A 109 1.79 6.38 16.05
CA GLU A 109 3.20 6.58 15.68
C GLU A 109 4.14 5.62 16.41
N ALA A 110 3.81 5.24 17.64
CA ALA A 110 4.60 4.27 18.41
C ALA A 110 4.63 2.88 17.76
N PHE A 111 3.63 2.50 16.98
CA PHE A 111 3.62 1.24 16.24
C PHE A 111 4.73 1.16 15.17
N ASP A 112 5.18 2.29 14.64
CA ASP A 112 6.24 2.34 13.64
C ASP A 112 7.64 2.21 14.26
N ILE A 113 7.73 2.17 15.59
CA ILE A 113 8.99 1.94 16.30
C ILE A 113 9.23 0.43 16.40
N PRO A 114 10.36 -0.11 15.87
CA PRO A 114 10.61 -1.54 15.83
C PRO A 114 10.54 -2.27 17.18
N SER A 115 10.85 -1.59 18.28
CA SER A 115 10.76 -2.15 19.64
C SER A 115 9.34 -2.21 20.19
N TYR A 116 8.37 -1.62 19.51
CA TYR A 116 6.98 -1.50 19.96
C TYR A 116 6.03 -2.44 19.23
N MET A 117 6.51 -3.28 18.35
CA MET A 117 5.71 -4.17 17.48
C MET A 117 5.28 -5.46 18.19
N PRO A 118 4.20 -5.46 19.00
CA PRO A 118 3.83 -6.68 19.73
C PRO A 118 2.78 -7.54 19.01
N ARG A 119 2.26 -7.12 17.85
CA ARG A 119 1.04 -7.74 17.30
C ARG A 119 1.26 -8.57 16.04
N CYS A 120 2.32 -8.34 15.31
CA CYS A 120 2.71 -9.17 14.18
C CYS A 120 4.04 -9.84 14.53
N ASP A 121 3.99 -11.07 15.00
CA ASP A 121 5.17 -11.88 15.30
C ASP A 121 6.00 -12.17 14.04
N ASP A 122 5.41 -11.90 12.87
CA ASP A 122 5.98 -12.21 11.58
C ASP A 122 5.77 -11.03 10.60
N GLN A 123 6.79 -10.15 10.55
CA GLN A 123 6.80 -9.02 9.61
C GLN A 123 6.70 -9.47 8.14
N GLU A 124 7.01 -10.72 7.85
CA GLU A 124 6.91 -11.29 6.52
C GLU A 124 5.46 -11.49 6.04
N GLN A 125 4.47 -11.33 6.93
CA GLN A 125 3.05 -11.49 6.62
C GLN A 125 2.32 -10.16 6.39
N GLN A 126 3.03 -9.04 6.36
CA GLN A 126 2.44 -7.71 6.15
C GLN A 126 2.15 -7.45 4.68
N TYR A 127 1.12 -6.63 4.43
CA TYR A 127 0.77 -6.13 3.11
C TYR A 127 0.25 -4.68 3.20
N GLY A 128 0.39 -3.93 2.12
CA GLY A 128 -0.24 -2.62 1.93
C GLY A 128 -1.39 -2.75 0.95
N ALA A 129 -2.57 -2.33 1.35
CA ALA A 129 -3.75 -2.43 0.51
C ALA A 129 -3.70 -1.45 -0.68
N TRP A 130 -4.31 -1.84 -1.80
CA TRP A 130 -4.19 -1.11 -3.05
C TRP A 130 -5.21 0.01 -3.25
N TRP A 131 -5.95 0.40 -2.21
CA TRP A 131 -6.66 1.69 -2.25
C TRP A 131 -5.69 2.88 -2.38
N TYR A 132 -4.45 2.74 -1.93
CA TYR A 132 -3.36 3.68 -2.15
C TYR A 132 -2.02 3.01 -1.82
N CYS A 133 -1.32 2.53 -2.84
CA CYS A 133 -0.03 1.87 -2.63
C CYS A 133 0.96 2.24 -3.74
N ALA A 134 2.06 2.91 -3.39
CA ALA A 134 3.13 3.17 -4.35
C ALA A 134 4.17 2.06 -4.31
N ILE A 135 4.45 1.48 -5.48
CA ILE A 135 5.32 0.32 -5.68
C ILE A 135 6.45 0.68 -6.64
N PRO A 136 7.73 0.41 -6.31
CA PRO A 136 8.83 0.62 -7.22
C PRO A 136 8.74 -0.31 -8.45
N VAL A 137 8.93 0.23 -9.65
CA VAL A 137 8.97 -0.57 -10.89
C VAL A 137 10.07 -1.63 -10.83
N SER A 138 11.21 -1.34 -10.20
CA SER A 138 12.28 -2.31 -9.99
C SER A 138 11.85 -3.57 -9.22
N VAL A 139 10.87 -3.46 -8.33
CA VAL A 139 10.32 -4.62 -7.62
C VAL A 139 9.41 -5.42 -8.56
N ILE A 140 8.62 -4.74 -9.39
CA ILE A 140 7.77 -5.40 -10.39
C ILE A 140 8.65 -6.18 -11.38
N ASP A 141 9.74 -5.58 -11.86
CA ASP A 141 10.72 -6.25 -12.73
C ASP A 141 11.30 -7.52 -12.10
N LYS A 142 11.61 -7.48 -10.80
CA LYS A 142 12.23 -8.60 -10.08
C LYS A 142 11.24 -9.69 -9.68
N LYS A 143 10.03 -9.31 -9.26
CA LYS A 143 9.05 -10.21 -8.64
C LYS A 143 7.94 -10.63 -9.60
N GLY A 144 7.80 -9.94 -10.72
CA GLY A 144 6.74 -10.13 -11.71
C GLY A 144 5.43 -9.45 -11.28
N LEU A 145 4.43 -9.63 -12.12
CA LEU A 145 3.07 -9.11 -11.92
C LEU A 145 2.35 -9.88 -10.81
N PRO A 146 1.26 -9.32 -10.23
CA PRO A 146 0.41 -10.04 -9.29
C PRO A 146 -0.15 -11.32 -9.90
N LEU A 147 -0.41 -12.31 -9.07
CA LEU A 147 -1.09 -13.53 -9.51
C LEU A 147 -2.53 -13.24 -9.95
N PRO A 148 -3.09 -13.99 -10.91
CA PRO A 148 -4.42 -13.72 -11.48
C PRO A 148 -5.54 -14.10 -10.50
N ILE A 149 -5.58 -13.44 -9.35
CA ILE A 149 -6.64 -13.60 -8.35
C ILE A 149 -7.78 -12.67 -8.73
N PHE A 150 -8.94 -13.26 -9.03
CA PHE A 150 -10.06 -12.49 -9.58
C PHE A 150 -10.73 -11.57 -8.55
N VAL A 151 -10.91 -12.05 -7.31
CA VAL A 151 -11.61 -11.33 -6.25
C VAL A 151 -10.82 -11.37 -4.95
N ARG A 152 -10.43 -10.19 -4.44
CA ARG A 152 -9.72 -9.97 -3.16
C ARG A 152 -8.36 -10.68 -3.08
N TYR A 153 -7.55 -10.25 -2.15
CA TYR A 153 -6.22 -10.79 -1.82
C TYR A 153 -5.15 -10.64 -2.90
N ASP A 154 -5.36 -9.87 -3.95
CA ASP A 154 -4.35 -9.50 -4.93
C ASP A 154 -3.22 -8.65 -4.30
N ASP A 155 -3.57 -7.66 -3.51
CA ASP A 155 -2.69 -6.84 -2.68
C ASP A 155 -1.97 -7.67 -1.60
N VAL A 156 -2.71 -8.56 -0.94
CA VAL A 156 -2.17 -9.47 0.08
C VAL A 156 -1.14 -10.41 -0.53
N GLU A 157 -1.49 -11.11 -1.62
CA GLU A 157 -0.57 -12.02 -2.33
C GLU A 157 0.71 -11.29 -2.71
N TYR A 158 0.56 -10.10 -3.29
CA TYR A 158 1.70 -9.35 -3.78
C TYR A 158 2.60 -8.87 -2.63
N GLY A 159 2.02 -8.35 -1.57
CA GLY A 159 2.74 -7.94 -0.37
C GLY A 159 3.51 -9.10 0.26
N LEU A 160 2.84 -10.23 0.49
CA LEU A 160 3.45 -11.43 1.08
C LEU A 160 4.55 -12.03 0.22
N ARG A 161 4.41 -12.01 -1.11
CA ARG A 161 5.41 -12.51 -2.04
C ARG A 161 6.59 -11.58 -2.21
N CYS A 162 6.36 -10.27 -2.26
CA CYS A 162 7.42 -9.28 -2.40
C CYS A 162 8.19 -9.05 -1.12
N LYS A 163 7.53 -9.11 0.03
CA LYS A 163 8.10 -8.86 1.38
C LYS A 163 8.89 -7.53 1.44
N PRO A 164 8.28 -6.41 1.02
CA PRO A 164 8.97 -5.14 1.03
C PRO A 164 9.06 -4.58 2.46
N GLN A 165 9.90 -3.58 2.63
CA GLN A 165 9.69 -2.64 3.73
C GLN A 165 8.47 -1.79 3.39
N PHE A 166 7.64 -1.48 4.39
CA PHE A 166 6.51 -0.56 4.22
C PHE A 166 6.79 0.76 4.92
N ILE A 167 6.36 1.84 4.28
CA ILE A 167 6.31 3.17 4.86
C ILE A 167 4.85 3.61 4.80
N THR A 168 4.26 3.87 5.95
CA THR A 168 2.87 4.34 6.05
C THR A 168 2.81 5.88 6.00
N MET A 169 1.72 6.41 5.43
CA MET A 169 1.49 7.86 5.37
C MET A 169 0.00 8.21 5.39
#